data_ec8c46807262db661bc23846690dccea
#
_entry.id   ec8c46807262db661bc23846690dccea
#
_cell.length_a   1.000
_cell.length_b   1.000
_cell.length_c   1.000
_cell.angle_alpha   90.00
_cell.angle_beta   90.00
_cell.angle_gamma   90.00
#
_symmetry.space_group_name_H-M   'P 1'
#
loop_
_entity.id
_entity.type
_entity.pdbx_description
1 polymer ?
#
loop_
_entity_poly.entity_id
_entity_poly.type
_entity_poly.pdbx_seq_one_letter_code
_entity_poly.pdbx_strand_id
1 'polypeptide(L)'
;YFQYGRYLLIASSRPGGLPANLQGIWCWELRPPWSSNWTTNINAQMNYWPAQSCGLSDCLSPYVGLLKRLCEQGQKTAAAHYGCRGFVHHHNADVWANTNPVGIPYGGAAGQPGSAEWALWPMGGAWMAAELYKHYAYTLDEAFLRETAYPLLHEAARFLADWLVEVDGRDLSLHVPRKPVYRAGWERPLLGHVHGHGFGHYPGGVPGFPPCLRGAAH
;
A
#
# COMPACT_ATOMS: atom_id res chain seq x y z
N TYR A 1 13.63 -9.07 -24.99
CA TYR A 1 13.06 -8.22 -23.91
C TYR A 1 12.20 -9.01 -22.92
N PHE A 2 11.31 -9.90 -23.37
CA PHE A 2 10.46 -10.69 -22.47
C PHE A 2 11.26 -11.48 -21.42
N GLN A 3 12.26 -12.26 -21.86
CA GLN A 3 13.11 -13.04 -20.96
C GLN A 3 14.00 -12.14 -20.06
N TYR A 4 14.38 -10.97 -20.55
CA TYR A 4 15.12 -10.00 -19.76
C TYR A 4 14.27 -9.44 -18.62
N GLY A 5 13.00 -9.08 -18.88
CA GLY A 5 12.07 -8.66 -17.83
C GLY A 5 11.84 -9.76 -16.77
N ARG A 6 11.70 -11.01 -17.19
CA ARG A 6 11.62 -12.15 -16.26
C ARG A 6 12.87 -12.29 -15.40
N TYR A 7 14.05 -12.19 -16.03
CA TYR A 7 15.32 -12.24 -15.31
C TYR A 7 15.42 -11.17 -14.23
N LEU A 8 15.01 -9.95 -14.51
CA LEU A 8 15.05 -8.86 -13.52
C LEU A 8 14.22 -9.19 -12.28
N LEU A 9 13.02 -9.73 -12.44
CA LEU A 9 12.19 -10.12 -11.30
C LEU A 9 12.77 -11.35 -10.57
N ILE A 10 13.20 -12.39 -11.28
CA ILE A 10 13.82 -13.58 -10.70
C ILE A 10 15.08 -13.21 -9.90
N ALA A 11 15.92 -12.33 -10.43
CA ALA A 11 17.18 -11.95 -9.78
C ALA A 11 16.94 -11.10 -8.53
N SER A 12 15.91 -10.26 -8.51
CA SER A 12 15.65 -9.29 -7.44
C SER A 12 14.65 -9.75 -6.39
N SER A 13 13.91 -10.85 -6.61
CA SER A 13 12.86 -11.29 -5.70
C SER A 13 12.76 -12.81 -5.66
N ARG A 14 13.49 -13.42 -4.74
CA ARG A 14 13.47 -14.87 -4.52
C ARG A 14 12.92 -15.21 -3.14
N PRO A 15 12.27 -16.37 -2.99
CA PRO A 15 11.83 -16.86 -1.68
C PRO A 15 12.95 -16.78 -0.64
N GLY A 16 12.62 -16.27 0.56
CA GLY A 16 13.57 -16.06 1.65
C GLY A 16 14.35 -14.74 1.60
N GLY A 17 14.22 -13.96 0.50
CA GLY A 17 14.82 -12.64 0.37
C GLY A 17 13.87 -11.49 0.69
N LEU A 18 14.35 -10.28 0.43
CA LEU A 18 13.52 -9.07 0.41
C LEU A 18 12.89 -8.87 -0.98
N PRO A 19 11.76 -8.18 -1.10
CA PRO A 19 11.19 -7.88 -2.40
C PRO A 19 12.06 -6.91 -3.20
N ALA A 20 11.90 -6.90 -4.52
CA ALA A 20 12.51 -5.91 -5.39
C ALA A 20 12.14 -4.50 -4.92
N ASN A 21 13.14 -3.67 -4.64
CA ASN A 21 12.93 -2.26 -4.28
C ASN A 21 12.74 -1.39 -5.52
N LEU A 22 12.79 -0.06 -5.39
CA LEU A 22 12.58 0.87 -6.49
C LEU A 22 13.56 0.66 -7.66
N GLN A 23 14.81 0.26 -7.38
CA GLN A 23 15.83 -0.08 -8.38
C GLN A 23 16.06 -1.61 -8.51
N GLY A 24 15.14 -2.44 -8.04
CA GLY A 24 15.33 -3.90 -7.99
C GLY A 24 16.35 -4.27 -6.93
N ILE A 25 17.57 -4.59 -7.35
CA ILE A 25 18.76 -4.80 -6.51
C ILE A 25 19.98 -4.07 -7.07
N TRP A 26 19.80 -3.32 -8.15
CA TRP A 26 20.89 -2.70 -8.92
C TRP A 26 21.06 -1.22 -8.56
N CYS A 27 21.53 -0.96 -7.35
CA CYS A 27 21.86 0.38 -6.93
C CYS A 27 23.19 0.36 -6.18
N TRP A 28 24.15 1.14 -6.64
CA TRP A 28 25.45 1.31 -5.98
C TRP A 28 25.56 2.63 -5.19
N GLU A 29 24.57 3.49 -5.33
CA GLU A 29 24.61 4.84 -4.76
C GLU A 29 24.37 4.81 -3.26
N LEU A 30 25.17 5.57 -2.50
CA LEU A 30 24.97 5.75 -1.06
C LEU A 30 23.70 6.59 -0.77
N ARG A 31 23.30 7.44 -1.71
CA ARG A 31 22.08 8.23 -1.66
C ARG A 31 21.30 8.06 -2.96
N PRO A 32 20.67 6.92 -3.14
CA PRO A 32 19.94 6.65 -4.36
C PRO A 32 18.68 7.50 -4.47
N PRO A 33 18.16 7.74 -5.69
CA PRO A 33 16.88 8.37 -5.89
C PRO A 33 15.80 7.68 -5.05
N TRP A 34 15.00 8.50 -4.35
CA TRP A 34 13.94 8.04 -3.43
C TRP A 34 14.41 6.98 -2.42
N SER A 35 15.66 7.07 -2.00
CA SER A 35 16.29 6.17 -1.00
C SER A 35 16.27 4.68 -1.40
N SER A 36 16.01 4.34 -2.65
CA SER A 36 15.84 2.96 -3.12
C SER A 36 14.86 2.15 -2.25
N ASN A 37 13.84 2.81 -1.71
CA ASN A 37 12.85 2.19 -0.84
C ASN A 37 11.81 1.36 -1.61
N TRP A 38 10.85 0.78 -0.90
CA TRP A 38 9.65 0.21 -1.51
C TRP A 38 8.58 1.28 -1.60
N THR A 39 8.49 1.92 -2.76
CA THR A 39 7.48 2.95 -3.03
C THR A 39 6.16 2.25 -3.39
N THR A 40 5.19 2.33 -2.50
CA THR A 40 3.96 1.52 -2.53
C THR A 40 2.73 2.26 -3.04
N ASN A 41 2.93 3.42 -3.66
CA ASN A 41 1.86 4.12 -4.36
C ASN A 41 1.77 3.78 -5.86
N ILE A 42 2.61 2.88 -6.37
CA ILE A 42 2.52 2.17 -7.65
C ILE A 42 3.74 1.27 -7.89
N ASN A 43 4.97 1.72 -7.55
CA ASN A 43 6.20 1.08 -8.03
C ASN A 43 6.35 -0.35 -7.50
N ALA A 44 6.14 -0.56 -6.21
CA ALA A 44 6.21 -1.89 -5.62
C ALA A 44 5.18 -2.83 -6.27
N GLN A 45 3.95 -2.38 -6.49
CA GLN A 45 2.91 -3.16 -7.15
C GLN A 45 3.30 -3.45 -8.61
N MET A 46 3.76 -2.44 -9.34
CA MET A 46 4.11 -2.57 -10.75
C MET A 46 5.27 -3.55 -10.98
N ASN A 47 6.26 -3.60 -10.07
CA ASN A 47 7.35 -4.57 -10.14
C ASN A 47 6.84 -6.02 -10.15
N TYR A 48 5.68 -6.30 -9.54
CA TYR A 48 5.12 -7.64 -9.40
C TYR A 48 3.97 -7.95 -10.36
N TRP A 49 3.49 -6.99 -11.15
CA TRP A 49 2.43 -7.25 -12.14
C TRP A 49 2.75 -8.40 -13.10
N PRO A 50 4.01 -8.58 -13.57
CA PRO A 50 4.32 -9.70 -14.46
C PRO A 50 4.46 -11.05 -13.73
N ALA A 51 4.50 -11.09 -12.40
CA ALA A 51 4.76 -12.32 -11.66
C ALA A 51 3.81 -13.45 -12.04
N GLN A 52 2.53 -13.17 -12.08
CA GLN A 52 1.52 -14.19 -12.38
C GLN A 52 1.47 -14.52 -13.87
N SER A 53 1.33 -13.50 -14.73
CA SER A 53 1.16 -13.67 -16.17
C SER A 53 2.41 -14.24 -16.86
N CYS A 54 3.59 -14.11 -16.26
CA CYS A 54 4.85 -14.61 -16.80
C CYS A 54 5.35 -15.90 -16.14
N GLY A 55 4.53 -16.59 -15.32
CA GLY A 55 4.89 -17.83 -14.67
C GLY A 55 6.01 -17.69 -13.63
N LEU A 56 5.96 -16.62 -12.84
CA LEU A 56 6.95 -16.27 -11.80
C LEU A 56 6.26 -16.11 -10.43
N SER A 57 5.24 -16.91 -10.16
CA SER A 57 4.45 -16.80 -8.92
C SER A 57 5.29 -16.93 -7.66
N ASP A 58 6.36 -17.74 -7.67
CA ASP A 58 7.29 -17.89 -6.54
C ASP A 58 7.98 -16.58 -6.17
N CYS A 59 8.19 -15.69 -7.16
CA CYS A 59 8.79 -14.39 -6.93
C CYS A 59 7.91 -13.44 -6.10
N LEU A 60 6.64 -13.78 -5.88
CA LEU A 60 5.73 -13.01 -5.04
C LEU A 60 6.02 -13.22 -3.54
N SER A 61 6.67 -14.31 -3.15
CA SER A 61 6.89 -14.67 -1.74
C SER A 61 7.54 -13.55 -0.91
N PRO A 62 8.61 -12.86 -1.36
CA PRO A 62 9.17 -11.73 -0.60
C PRO A 62 8.21 -10.55 -0.44
N TYR A 63 7.40 -10.26 -1.46
CA TYR A 63 6.38 -9.21 -1.40
C TYR A 63 5.32 -9.52 -0.33
N VAL A 64 4.85 -10.77 -0.29
CA VAL A 64 3.94 -11.25 0.77
C VAL A 64 4.58 -11.12 2.15
N GLY A 65 5.86 -11.48 2.28
CA GLY A 65 6.61 -11.35 3.53
C GLY A 65 6.70 -9.90 4.01
N LEU A 66 6.95 -8.95 3.11
CA LEU A 66 6.93 -7.53 3.45
C LEU A 66 5.52 -7.09 3.88
N LEU A 67 4.49 -7.45 3.12
CA LEU A 67 3.12 -7.05 3.42
C LEU A 67 2.62 -7.59 4.77
N LYS A 68 3.00 -8.80 5.16
CA LYS A 68 2.70 -9.34 6.50
C LYS A 68 3.29 -8.45 7.60
N ARG A 69 4.57 -8.05 7.48
CA ARG A 69 5.21 -7.13 8.44
C ARG A 69 4.57 -5.74 8.42
N LEU A 70 4.22 -5.22 7.24
CA LEU A 70 3.50 -3.95 7.11
C LEU A 70 2.11 -4.02 7.75
N CYS A 71 1.42 -5.14 7.68
CA CYS A 71 0.14 -5.34 8.35
C CYS A 71 0.30 -5.24 9.88
N GLU A 72 1.28 -5.93 10.45
CA GLU A 72 1.55 -5.91 11.91
C GLU A 72 1.88 -4.50 12.42
N GLN A 73 2.75 -3.76 11.72
CA GLN A 73 3.08 -2.40 12.11
C GLN A 73 1.95 -1.41 11.78
N GLY A 74 1.29 -1.64 10.65
CA GLY A 74 0.20 -0.80 10.17
C GLY A 74 -1.04 -0.81 11.05
N GLN A 75 -1.29 -1.87 11.81
CA GLN A 75 -2.34 -1.90 12.84
C GLN A 75 -2.05 -0.86 13.94
N LYS A 76 -0.81 -0.74 14.37
CA LYS A 76 -0.40 0.29 15.35
C LYS A 76 -0.57 1.69 14.77
N THR A 77 -0.18 1.88 13.52
CA THR A 77 -0.32 3.16 12.82
C THR A 77 -1.80 3.52 12.60
N ALA A 78 -2.64 2.56 12.22
CA ALA A 78 -4.08 2.77 12.07
C ALA A 78 -4.73 3.23 13.38
N ALA A 79 -4.42 2.56 14.48
CA ALA A 79 -4.93 2.92 15.80
C ALA A 79 -4.41 4.27 16.28
N ALA A 80 -3.09 4.54 16.13
CA ALA A 80 -2.46 5.73 16.69
C ALA A 80 -2.78 7.00 15.88
N HIS A 81 -2.76 6.93 14.54
CA HIS A 81 -2.93 8.10 13.67
C HIS A 81 -4.38 8.34 13.28
N TYR A 82 -5.17 7.30 13.13
CA TYR A 82 -6.53 7.37 12.59
C TYR A 82 -7.62 6.96 13.59
N GLY A 83 -7.26 6.25 14.67
CA GLY A 83 -8.25 5.67 15.58
C GLY A 83 -9.09 4.57 14.91
N CYS A 84 -8.58 3.98 13.84
CA CYS A 84 -9.24 2.95 13.04
C CYS A 84 -8.72 1.55 13.40
N ARG A 85 -9.56 0.54 13.16
CA ARG A 85 -9.17 -0.87 13.17
C ARG A 85 -8.41 -1.20 11.89
N GLY A 86 -8.00 -2.48 11.77
CA GLY A 86 -7.30 -2.95 10.58
C GLY A 86 -5.89 -2.37 10.46
N PHE A 87 -5.33 -2.31 9.27
CA PHE A 87 -4.01 -1.75 9.07
C PHE A 87 -3.96 -0.70 7.98
N VAL A 88 -3.08 0.28 8.16
CA VAL A 88 -2.75 1.31 7.18
C VAL A 88 -1.25 1.27 6.88
N HIS A 89 -0.92 1.46 5.63
CA HIS A 89 0.44 1.74 5.18
C HIS A 89 0.39 2.84 4.14
N HIS A 90 1.29 3.80 4.28
CA HIS A 90 1.38 4.95 3.38
C HIS A 90 2.24 4.62 2.15
N HIS A 91 2.78 5.62 1.47
CA HIS A 91 3.37 5.44 0.14
C HIS A 91 4.80 4.87 0.13
N ASN A 92 5.49 4.80 1.27
CA ASN A 92 6.87 4.32 1.36
C ASN A 92 7.05 3.31 2.49
N ALA A 93 7.75 2.22 2.19
CA ALA A 93 8.22 1.25 3.17
C ALA A 93 9.74 1.15 3.17
N ASP A 94 10.28 0.72 4.29
CA ASP A 94 11.69 0.40 4.48
C ASP A 94 11.89 -1.05 4.96
N VAL A 95 13.13 -1.44 5.23
CA VAL A 95 13.45 -2.79 5.71
C VAL A 95 12.85 -3.12 7.08
N TRP A 96 12.46 -2.10 7.85
CA TRP A 96 11.85 -2.20 9.17
C TRP A 96 10.33 -2.27 9.09
N ALA A 97 9.77 -2.26 7.88
CA ALA A 97 8.34 -2.20 7.62
C ALA A 97 7.67 -0.96 8.25
N ASN A 98 8.30 0.20 8.12
CA ASN A 98 7.70 1.46 8.56
C ASN A 98 6.42 1.74 7.79
N THR A 99 5.36 2.07 8.50
CA THR A 99 4.04 2.34 7.92
C THR A 99 3.58 3.79 8.11
N ASN A 100 4.34 4.59 8.86
CA ASN A 100 4.02 5.99 9.10
C ASN A 100 4.09 6.84 7.81
N PRO A 101 3.38 7.97 7.77
CA PRO A 101 3.57 8.94 6.71
C PRO A 101 5.03 9.40 6.62
N VAL A 102 5.63 9.29 5.44
CA VAL A 102 7.01 9.73 5.19
C VAL A 102 6.94 10.93 4.25
N GLY A 103 7.25 12.11 4.75
CA GLY A 103 7.01 13.34 4.02
C GLY A 103 8.16 14.34 4.00
N ILE A 104 9.37 13.95 4.37
CA ILE A 104 10.52 14.85 4.25
C ILE A 104 10.86 15.00 2.76
N PRO A 105 10.87 16.22 2.19
CA PRO A 105 11.26 16.42 0.81
C PRO A 105 12.68 15.91 0.55
N TYR A 106 12.89 15.29 -0.60
CA TYR A 106 14.23 14.89 -1.03
C TYR A 106 15.17 16.09 -1.01
N GLY A 107 16.26 16.01 -0.26
CA GLY A 107 17.20 17.12 -0.08
C GLY A 107 16.78 18.18 0.95
N GLY A 108 15.65 17.99 1.64
CA GLY A 108 15.26 18.84 2.75
C GLY A 108 16.21 18.70 3.94
N ALA A 109 16.45 19.82 4.65
CA ALA A 109 17.24 19.80 5.87
C ALA A 109 16.57 18.96 6.96
N ALA A 110 17.35 18.30 7.79
CA ALA A 110 16.83 17.59 8.95
C ALA A 110 15.99 18.54 9.83
N GLY A 111 14.78 18.11 10.19
CA GLY A 111 13.85 18.93 10.99
C GLY A 111 12.89 19.79 10.18
N GLN A 112 12.97 19.80 8.85
CA GLN A 112 11.93 20.42 8.03
C GLN A 112 10.65 19.57 8.06
N PRO A 113 9.46 20.19 8.24
CA PRO A 113 8.22 19.45 8.19
C PRO A 113 8.02 18.81 6.82
N GLY A 114 7.64 17.55 6.79
CA GLY A 114 7.30 16.86 5.56
C GLY A 114 6.05 17.44 4.92
N SER A 115 5.92 17.30 3.59
CA SER A 115 4.70 17.69 2.89
C SER A 115 3.59 16.67 3.14
N ALA A 116 2.47 17.13 3.70
CA ALA A 116 1.28 16.31 3.89
C ALA A 116 0.73 15.78 2.55
N GLU A 117 0.92 16.54 1.48
CA GLU A 117 0.51 16.20 0.12
C GLU A 117 1.08 14.84 -0.33
N TRP A 118 2.35 14.57 0.01
CA TRP A 118 3.01 13.32 -0.35
C TRP A 118 2.86 12.25 0.73
N ALA A 119 2.89 12.67 1.98
CA ALA A 119 2.96 11.76 3.11
C ALA A 119 1.63 11.08 3.42
N LEU A 120 0.52 11.85 3.40
CA LEU A 120 -0.79 11.38 3.84
C LEU A 120 -1.56 10.68 2.71
N TRP A 121 -1.00 9.61 2.19
CA TRP A 121 -1.66 8.75 1.21
C TRP A 121 -1.82 7.33 1.80
N PRO A 122 -2.96 7.01 2.45
CA PRO A 122 -3.12 5.79 3.25
C PRO A 122 -3.55 4.56 2.44
N MET A 123 -3.40 4.58 1.12
CA MET A 123 -3.88 3.52 0.22
C MET A 123 -2.85 2.41 -0.03
N GLY A 124 -1.58 2.58 0.36
CA GLY A 124 -0.49 1.66 0.03
C GLY A 124 -0.75 0.24 0.50
N GLY A 125 -1.17 0.07 1.76
CA GLY A 125 -1.47 -1.23 2.33
C GLY A 125 -2.62 -1.95 1.63
N ALA A 126 -3.71 -1.24 1.38
CA ALA A 126 -4.88 -1.79 0.70
C ALA A 126 -4.57 -2.20 -0.75
N TRP A 127 -3.82 -1.37 -1.48
CA TRP A 127 -3.42 -1.70 -2.85
C TRP A 127 -2.48 -2.90 -2.89
N MET A 128 -1.49 -2.94 -1.98
CA MET A 128 -0.62 -4.11 -1.87
C MET A 128 -1.40 -5.39 -1.56
N ALA A 129 -2.38 -5.33 -0.67
CA ALA A 129 -3.21 -6.48 -0.34
C ALA A 129 -4.07 -6.94 -1.53
N ALA A 130 -4.61 -6.00 -2.32
CA ALA A 130 -5.40 -6.33 -3.50
C ALA A 130 -4.62 -7.15 -4.56
N GLU A 131 -3.29 -6.98 -4.66
CA GLU A 131 -2.45 -7.77 -5.54
C GLU A 131 -2.43 -9.28 -5.17
N LEU A 132 -2.68 -9.61 -3.90
CA LEU A 132 -2.75 -11.01 -3.46
C LEU A 132 -3.98 -11.75 -4.03
N TYR A 133 -5.08 -11.04 -4.23
CA TYR A 133 -6.25 -11.63 -4.88
C TYR A 133 -5.95 -12.00 -6.34
N LYS A 134 -5.13 -11.21 -7.03
CA LYS A 134 -4.68 -11.55 -8.39
C LYS A 134 -3.88 -12.85 -8.41
N HIS A 135 -3.00 -13.06 -7.42
CA HIS A 135 -2.30 -14.34 -7.30
C HIS A 135 -3.27 -15.52 -7.21
N TYR A 136 -4.27 -15.43 -6.32
CA TYR A 136 -5.31 -16.46 -6.25
C TYR A 136 -6.04 -16.64 -7.58
N ALA A 137 -6.43 -15.55 -8.25
CA ALA A 137 -7.16 -15.63 -9.52
C ALA A 137 -6.38 -16.33 -10.64
N TYR A 138 -5.05 -16.29 -10.61
CA TYR A 138 -4.19 -16.98 -11.56
C TYR A 138 -3.87 -18.43 -11.16
N THR A 139 -3.75 -18.72 -9.87
CA THR A 139 -3.27 -20.01 -9.36
C THR A 139 -4.41 -20.93 -8.89
N LEU A 140 -5.55 -20.34 -8.50
CA LEU A 140 -6.67 -21.00 -7.83
C LEU A 140 -6.23 -21.74 -6.53
N ASP A 141 -5.15 -21.24 -5.90
CA ASP A 141 -4.65 -21.77 -4.63
C ASP A 141 -5.54 -21.30 -3.47
N GLU A 142 -6.48 -22.17 -3.08
CA GLU A 142 -7.42 -21.88 -1.98
C GLU A 142 -6.72 -21.84 -0.62
N ALA A 143 -5.62 -22.56 -0.43
CA ALA A 143 -4.85 -22.51 0.81
C ALA A 143 -4.19 -21.14 0.94
N PHE A 144 -3.54 -20.65 -0.10
CA PHE A 144 -3.00 -19.30 -0.14
C PHE A 144 -4.08 -18.24 0.10
N LEU A 145 -5.24 -18.37 -0.56
CA LEU A 145 -6.33 -17.42 -0.35
C LEU A 145 -6.75 -17.38 1.13
N ARG A 146 -7.03 -18.53 1.73
CA ARG A 146 -7.54 -18.63 3.10
C ARG A 146 -6.51 -18.21 4.15
N GLU A 147 -5.27 -18.65 3.99
CA GLU A 147 -4.25 -18.54 5.04
C GLU A 147 -3.38 -17.28 4.93
N THR A 148 -3.35 -16.69 3.74
CA THR A 148 -2.47 -15.53 3.48
C THR A 148 -3.22 -14.33 2.91
N ALA A 149 -3.92 -14.49 1.79
CA ALA A 149 -4.52 -13.33 1.12
C ALA A 149 -5.72 -12.77 1.90
N TYR A 150 -6.64 -13.63 2.33
CA TYR A 150 -7.87 -13.21 3.02
C TYR A 150 -7.59 -12.45 4.32
N PRO A 151 -6.73 -12.91 5.23
CA PRO A 151 -6.43 -12.16 6.47
C PRO A 151 -5.89 -10.74 6.18
N LEU A 152 -5.00 -10.60 5.21
CA LEU A 152 -4.42 -9.30 4.85
C LEU A 152 -5.44 -8.38 4.16
N LEU A 153 -6.25 -8.92 3.26
CA LEU A 153 -7.35 -8.20 2.62
C LEU A 153 -8.39 -7.75 3.63
N HIS A 154 -8.75 -8.63 4.58
CA HIS A 154 -9.71 -8.33 5.63
C HIS A 154 -9.23 -7.17 6.52
N GLU A 155 -7.99 -7.18 6.98
CA GLU A 155 -7.46 -6.10 7.80
C GLU A 155 -7.33 -4.78 7.03
N ALA A 156 -6.98 -4.82 5.74
CA ALA A 156 -7.01 -3.64 4.87
C ALA A 156 -8.43 -3.09 4.71
N ALA A 157 -9.41 -3.97 4.48
CA ALA A 157 -10.81 -3.58 4.34
C ALA A 157 -11.39 -2.99 5.65
N ARG A 158 -11.00 -3.53 6.81
CA ARG A 158 -11.39 -2.98 8.12
C ARG A 158 -10.92 -1.54 8.29
N PHE A 159 -9.67 -1.26 7.93
CA PHE A 159 -9.17 0.11 7.98
C PHE A 159 -9.97 1.03 7.05
N LEU A 160 -10.18 0.63 5.81
CA LEU A 160 -10.91 1.44 4.84
C LEU A 160 -12.35 1.69 5.29
N ALA A 161 -13.03 0.68 5.84
CA ALA A 161 -14.39 0.83 6.33
C ALA A 161 -14.49 1.80 7.52
N ASP A 162 -13.54 1.76 8.45
CA ASP A 162 -13.50 2.70 9.58
C ASP A 162 -13.05 4.09 9.17
N TRP A 163 -12.30 4.20 8.07
CA TRP A 163 -11.78 5.47 7.55
C TRP A 163 -12.79 6.24 6.69
N LEU A 164 -13.80 5.56 6.14
CA LEU A 164 -14.90 6.21 5.42
C LEU A 164 -15.74 7.05 6.39
N VAL A 165 -16.07 8.26 5.96
CA VAL A 165 -16.97 9.17 6.68
C VAL A 165 -18.14 9.50 5.79
N GLU A 166 -19.34 9.35 6.32
CA GLU A 166 -20.57 9.75 5.63
C GLU A 166 -20.70 11.28 5.65
N VAL A 167 -20.86 11.88 4.49
CA VAL A 167 -21.15 13.31 4.33
C VAL A 167 -22.35 13.44 3.40
N ASP A 168 -23.41 14.08 3.88
CA ASP A 168 -24.65 14.33 3.14
C ASP A 168 -25.25 13.06 2.50
N GLY A 169 -25.25 11.94 3.24
CA GLY A 169 -25.77 10.65 2.78
C GLY A 169 -24.91 9.96 1.71
N ARG A 170 -23.65 10.37 1.57
CA ARG A 170 -22.65 9.73 0.70
C ARG A 170 -21.42 9.32 1.50
N ASP A 171 -20.92 8.13 1.23
CA ASP A 171 -19.64 7.69 1.78
C ASP A 171 -18.50 8.45 1.09
N LEU A 172 -17.88 9.36 1.81
CA LEU A 172 -16.71 10.10 1.34
C LEU A 172 -15.50 9.77 2.21
N SER A 173 -14.40 9.42 1.58
CA SER A 173 -13.12 9.23 2.27
C SER A 173 -12.46 10.59 2.56
N LEU A 174 -12.91 11.26 3.60
CA LEU A 174 -12.27 12.46 4.14
C LEU A 174 -12.06 12.25 5.63
N HIS A 175 -10.97 11.59 5.99
CA HIS A 175 -10.60 11.50 7.40
C HIS A 175 -9.56 12.56 7.73
N VAL A 176 -10.02 13.60 8.39
CA VAL A 176 -9.17 14.42 9.27
C VAL A 176 -9.02 13.62 10.56
N PRO A 177 -7.80 13.31 11.03
CA PRO A 177 -7.61 12.59 12.30
C PRO A 177 -8.44 13.24 13.41
N ARG A 178 -9.24 12.46 14.14
CA ARG A 178 -10.08 12.97 15.23
C ARG A 178 -9.29 13.60 16.40
N LYS A 179 -7.97 13.40 16.41
CA LYS A 179 -7.04 14.09 17.31
C LYS A 179 -5.84 14.56 16.50
N PRO A 180 -5.36 15.80 16.67
CA PRO A 180 -4.11 16.23 16.05
C PRO A 180 -2.99 15.41 16.69
N VAL A 181 -2.53 14.38 15.98
CA VAL A 181 -1.43 13.51 16.43
C VAL A 181 -0.08 14.24 16.34
N TYR A 182 -0.06 15.40 15.70
CA TYR A 182 1.13 16.22 15.54
C TYR A 182 1.10 17.42 16.49
N ARG A 183 1.62 17.24 17.68
CA ARG A 183 1.80 18.28 18.71
C ARG A 183 3.06 19.12 18.46
N ALA A 184 3.50 19.36 17.28
CA ALA A 184 4.54 20.36 17.01
C ALA A 184 4.55 20.70 15.51
N GLY A 185 4.09 21.87 15.14
CA GLY A 185 4.41 22.54 13.88
C GLY A 185 3.40 22.50 12.75
N TRP A 186 2.25 21.87 12.91
CA TRP A 186 1.20 21.83 11.88
C TRP A 186 -0.01 22.68 12.29
N GLU A 187 0.18 23.99 12.38
CA GLU A 187 -0.87 24.95 12.79
C GLU A 187 -1.72 25.46 11.62
N ARG A 188 -2.03 24.66 10.62
CA ARG A 188 -3.07 25.04 9.66
C ARG A 188 -4.08 23.93 9.48
N PRO A 189 -5.39 24.23 9.67
CA PRO A 189 -6.44 23.27 9.29
C PRO A 189 -6.35 23.09 7.77
N LEU A 190 -6.16 21.84 7.34
CA LEU A 190 -6.24 21.44 5.93
C LEU A 190 -7.71 21.50 5.44
N LEU A 191 -8.33 22.67 5.54
CA LEU A 191 -9.50 23.06 4.79
C LEU A 191 -9.04 23.82 3.54
N GLY A 192 -8.44 23.12 2.62
CA GLY A 192 -7.97 23.73 1.39
C GLY A 192 -7.84 22.69 0.29
N HIS A 193 -8.85 22.61 -0.55
CA HIS A 193 -8.83 22.07 -1.90
C HIS A 193 -8.07 20.74 -2.08
N VAL A 194 -8.75 19.64 -1.75
CA VAL A 194 -8.52 18.39 -2.46
C VAL A 194 -9.05 18.60 -3.87
N HIS A 195 -8.20 19.08 -4.78
CA HIS A 195 -8.49 18.91 -6.19
C HIS A 195 -8.60 17.40 -6.42
N GLY A 196 -9.81 16.96 -6.65
CA GLY A 196 -10.12 15.63 -7.07
C GLY A 196 -9.42 15.33 -8.39
N HIS A 197 -8.22 14.76 -8.33
CA HIS A 197 -7.81 13.88 -9.39
C HIS A 197 -8.68 12.63 -9.22
N GLY A 198 -9.89 12.76 -9.75
CA GLY A 198 -10.81 11.66 -9.87
C GLY A 198 -10.06 10.51 -10.51
N PHE A 199 -10.27 9.32 -9.99
CA PHE A 199 -10.04 8.10 -10.73
C PHE A 199 -10.70 8.31 -12.08
N GLY A 200 -9.89 8.46 -13.14
CA GLY A 200 -10.39 8.65 -14.49
C GLY A 200 -11.43 7.59 -14.77
N HIS A 201 -12.56 8.00 -15.26
CA HIS A 201 -13.58 7.12 -15.77
C HIS A 201 -12.94 6.25 -16.85
N TYR A 202 -12.59 5.02 -16.50
CA TYR A 202 -12.30 3.98 -17.48
C TYR A 202 -13.65 3.55 -18.05
N PRO A 203 -13.95 3.80 -19.33
CA PRO A 203 -15.11 3.23 -20.00
C PRO A 203 -14.77 1.78 -20.37
N GLY A 204 -14.91 0.92 -19.41
CA GLY A 204 -14.67 -0.51 -19.53
C GLY A 204 -14.84 -1.08 -18.13
N GLY A 205 -16.07 -1.52 -17.82
CA GLY A 205 -16.38 -2.07 -16.51
C GLY A 205 -15.39 -3.15 -16.13
N VAL A 206 -14.72 -2.95 -15.00
CA VAL A 206 -14.01 -4.03 -14.31
C VAL A 206 -15.04 -5.13 -14.08
N PRO A 207 -14.81 -6.41 -14.47
CA PRO A 207 -15.75 -7.48 -14.21
C PRO A 207 -16.03 -7.52 -12.71
N GLY A 208 -17.30 -7.46 -12.35
CA GLY A 208 -17.79 -7.15 -11.02
C GLY A 208 -17.19 -8.01 -9.93
N PHE A 209 -16.94 -7.39 -8.80
CA PHE A 209 -16.90 -8.07 -7.52
C PHE A 209 -18.21 -8.82 -7.34
N PRO A 210 -18.20 -10.10 -6.98
CA PRO A 210 -19.43 -10.82 -6.71
C PRO A 210 -20.19 -10.14 -5.55
N PRO A 211 -21.54 -10.13 -5.57
CA PRO A 211 -22.37 -9.37 -4.63
C PRO A 211 -22.40 -9.93 -3.19
N CYS A 212 -21.43 -10.74 -2.79
CA CYS A 212 -21.41 -11.45 -1.50
C CYS A 212 -20.95 -10.63 -0.28
N LEU A 213 -20.67 -9.34 -0.38
CA LEU A 213 -20.25 -8.53 0.77
C LEU A 213 -21.35 -7.62 1.34
N ARG A 214 -22.62 -7.80 0.96
CA ARG A 214 -23.75 -7.06 1.55
C ARG A 214 -24.48 -7.81 2.67
N GLY A 215 -23.81 -8.59 3.46
CA GLY A 215 -24.52 -9.44 4.41
C GLY A 215 -23.80 -9.81 5.70
N ALA A 216 -22.90 -9.00 6.22
CA ALA A 216 -22.27 -9.25 7.51
C ALA A 216 -22.00 -7.95 8.27
N ALA A 217 -23.07 -7.19 8.52
CA ALA A 217 -23.08 -6.13 9.53
C ALA A 217 -24.26 -6.43 10.48
N HIS A 218 -24.00 -7.28 11.46
CA HIS A 218 -24.69 -7.35 12.75
C HIS A 218 -23.69 -7.77 13.82
#